data_2b63b55829117eefe7a198f8cfaf8dd3
#
_entry.id   2b63b55829117eefe7a198f8cfaf8dd3
#
_cell.length_a   1.000
_cell.length_b   1.000
_cell.length_c   1.000
_cell.angle_alpha   90.00
_cell.angle_beta   90.00
_cell.angle_gamma   90.00
#
_symmetry.space_group_name_H-M   'P 1'
#
loop_
_entity.id
_entity.type
_entity.pdbx_description
1 polymer ?
#
loop_
_entity_poly.entity_id
_entity_poly.type
_entity_poly.pdbx_seq_one_letter_code
_entity_poly.pdbx_strand_id
1 'polypeptide(L)'
;MGGGGDSRIPSILKDNLGPDFEVVIRTYDFDPEIAHGQLAVWAEEARPDLVIGESMGATHAIALRGYPHLFVSPSLNAPRYFIALAWLTLIPGVTALFDRIYRPKPGDRQKLHFTYKPLKKWRRVLGDALQNTPRNGGKDYFYAFFGTRDHYRRSGVVSIRTWKKYFGDGTWTIYDGTHFMEYEYILSLLIPKIHEVLGI
;
A
#
# COMPACT_ATOMS: atom_id res chain seq x y z
N MET A 1 -5.65 3.72 -7.92
CA MET A 1 -6.06 2.34 -7.57
C MET A 1 -5.76 1.42 -8.74
N GLY A 2 -5.66 0.11 -8.51
CA GLY A 2 -5.34 -0.85 -9.56
C GLY A 2 -3.84 -0.96 -9.83
N GLY A 3 -3.03 -1.06 -8.80
CA GLY A 3 -1.63 -1.47 -8.90
C GLY A 3 -1.52 -2.91 -9.43
N GLY A 4 -0.32 -3.39 -9.65
CA GLY A 4 -0.04 -4.73 -10.16
C GLY A 4 1.41 -4.83 -10.62
N GLY A 5 1.74 -5.89 -11.35
CA GLY A 5 3.09 -6.16 -11.85
C GLY A 5 3.73 -5.02 -12.63
N ASP A 6 2.92 -4.20 -13.31
CA ASP A 6 3.36 -3.03 -14.07
C ASP A 6 3.33 -1.72 -13.26
N SER A 7 3.38 -1.77 -11.93
CA SER A 7 3.42 -0.57 -11.11
C SER A 7 4.75 0.16 -11.24
N ARG A 8 4.71 1.51 -11.18
CA ARG A 8 5.86 2.38 -11.47
C ARG A 8 7.01 2.22 -10.47
N ILE A 9 6.72 2.24 -9.17
CA ILE A 9 7.78 2.14 -8.14
C ILE A 9 8.58 0.84 -8.30
N PRO A 10 7.96 -0.35 -8.40
CA PRO A 10 8.71 -1.58 -8.61
C PRO A 10 9.57 -1.59 -9.88
N SER A 11 9.08 -1.03 -10.99
CA SER A 11 9.88 -0.92 -12.21
C SER A 11 11.14 -0.08 -11.99
N ILE A 12 10.99 1.10 -11.35
CA ILE A 12 12.13 1.96 -11.04
C ILE A 12 13.11 1.28 -10.08
N LEU A 13 12.61 0.56 -9.08
CA LEU A 13 13.48 -0.16 -8.15
C LEU A 13 14.26 -1.28 -8.85
N LYS A 14 13.63 -2.05 -9.75
CA LYS A 14 14.31 -3.07 -10.56
C LYS A 14 15.46 -2.49 -11.38
N ASP A 15 15.27 -1.29 -11.94
CA ASP A 15 16.25 -0.64 -12.80
C ASP A 15 17.40 0.01 -12.01
N ASN A 16 17.23 0.30 -10.71
CA ASN A 16 18.16 1.17 -9.97
C ASN A 16 18.75 0.55 -8.69
N LEU A 17 18.25 -0.57 -8.17
CA LEU A 17 18.81 -1.21 -6.97
C LEU A 17 20.08 -2.04 -7.25
N GLY A 18 20.29 -2.45 -8.49
CA GLY A 18 21.44 -3.28 -8.87
C GLY A 18 21.15 -4.80 -8.82
N PRO A 19 22.15 -5.61 -9.23
CA PRO A 19 21.97 -7.04 -9.48
C PRO A 19 21.80 -7.89 -8.21
N ASP A 20 22.17 -7.36 -7.04
CA ASP A 20 22.06 -8.08 -5.76
C ASP A 20 20.65 -8.03 -5.18
N PHE A 21 19.71 -7.33 -5.85
CA PHE A 21 18.33 -7.18 -5.43
C PHE A 21 17.36 -7.90 -6.37
N GLU A 22 16.47 -8.66 -5.79
CA GLU A 22 15.28 -9.18 -6.46
C GLU A 22 14.04 -8.39 -6.03
N VAL A 23 13.39 -7.70 -6.96
CA VAL A 23 12.13 -6.98 -6.70
C VAL A 23 10.97 -7.85 -7.15
N VAL A 24 10.30 -8.48 -6.19
CA VAL A 24 9.13 -9.33 -6.43
C VAL A 24 7.86 -8.49 -6.36
N ILE A 25 7.05 -8.53 -7.40
CA ILE A 25 5.73 -7.92 -7.45
C ILE A 25 4.76 -8.88 -8.15
N ARG A 26 3.56 -8.98 -7.62
CA ARG A 26 2.48 -9.81 -8.19
C ARG A 26 1.16 -9.06 -8.07
N THR A 27 0.26 -9.28 -9.01
CA THR A 27 -1.08 -8.69 -8.99
C THR A 27 -2.01 -9.55 -8.14
N TYR A 28 -2.54 -8.98 -7.07
CA TYR A 28 -3.46 -9.64 -6.13
C TYR A 28 -4.92 -9.21 -6.36
N ASP A 29 -5.86 -9.95 -5.76
CA ASP A 29 -7.29 -9.67 -5.87
C ASP A 29 -7.69 -8.35 -5.21
N PHE A 30 -8.83 -7.77 -5.62
CA PHE A 30 -9.36 -6.56 -4.98
C PHE A 30 -10.08 -6.86 -3.67
N ASP A 31 -10.65 -8.07 -3.49
CA ASP A 31 -11.20 -8.48 -2.21
C ASP A 31 -10.07 -8.58 -1.17
N PRO A 32 -10.10 -7.79 -0.08
CA PRO A 32 -8.96 -7.68 0.82
C PRO A 32 -8.65 -8.97 1.59
N GLU A 33 -9.60 -9.88 1.76
CA GLU A 33 -9.36 -11.17 2.41
C GLU A 33 -8.67 -12.14 1.46
N ILE A 34 -9.10 -12.18 0.20
CA ILE A 34 -8.45 -12.99 -0.84
C ILE A 34 -7.03 -12.47 -1.06
N ALA A 35 -6.89 -11.15 -1.21
CA ALA A 35 -5.58 -10.50 -1.37
C ALA A 35 -4.63 -10.82 -0.21
N HIS A 36 -5.12 -10.73 1.03
CA HIS A 36 -4.29 -11.05 2.20
C HIS A 36 -3.81 -12.50 2.19
N GLY A 37 -4.69 -13.45 1.87
CA GLY A 37 -4.32 -14.86 1.73
C GLY A 37 -3.27 -15.09 0.64
N GLN A 38 -3.45 -14.47 -0.55
CA GLN A 38 -2.47 -14.55 -1.63
C GLN A 38 -1.10 -14.00 -1.21
N LEU A 39 -1.09 -12.82 -0.60
CA LEU A 39 0.14 -12.14 -0.19
C LEU A 39 0.86 -12.89 0.94
N ALA A 40 0.14 -13.50 1.88
CA ALA A 40 0.74 -14.33 2.92
C ALA A 40 1.49 -15.53 2.32
N VAL A 41 0.86 -16.28 1.39
CA VAL A 41 1.51 -17.39 0.68
C VAL A 41 2.74 -16.91 -0.09
N TRP A 42 2.64 -15.80 -0.81
CA TRP A 42 3.76 -15.28 -1.58
C TRP A 42 4.91 -14.77 -0.71
N ALA A 43 4.61 -14.23 0.47
CA ALA A 43 5.64 -13.83 1.42
C ALA A 43 6.37 -15.03 2.02
N GLU A 44 5.67 -16.15 2.28
CA GLU A 44 6.29 -17.40 2.70
C GLU A 44 7.20 -18.00 1.61
N GLU A 45 6.78 -17.94 0.34
CA GLU A 45 7.56 -18.39 -0.81
C GLU A 45 8.81 -17.53 -1.03
N ALA A 46 8.63 -16.21 -1.08
CA ALA A 46 9.69 -15.25 -1.43
C ALA A 46 10.64 -14.98 -0.26
N ARG A 47 10.16 -15.07 0.99
CA ARG A 47 10.90 -14.71 2.21
C ARG A 47 11.59 -13.35 2.10
N PRO A 48 10.84 -12.27 1.84
CA PRO A 48 11.43 -10.98 1.55
C PRO A 48 12.20 -10.42 2.73
N ASP A 49 13.33 -9.76 2.47
CA ASP A 49 14.08 -9.01 3.48
C ASP A 49 13.41 -7.67 3.82
N LEU A 50 12.55 -7.17 2.93
CA LEU A 50 11.83 -5.90 3.06
C LEU A 50 10.50 -5.95 2.32
N VAL A 51 9.45 -5.40 2.92
CA VAL A 51 8.12 -5.23 2.30
C VAL A 51 7.86 -3.75 2.01
N ILE A 52 7.45 -3.42 0.79
CA ILE A 52 7.11 -2.05 0.40
C ILE A 52 5.62 -1.96 0.07
N GLY A 53 4.91 -1.04 0.74
CA GLY A 53 3.49 -0.79 0.53
C GLY A 53 3.21 0.61 0.01
N GLU A 54 2.59 0.74 -1.18
CA GLU A 54 2.15 2.03 -1.73
C GLU A 54 0.64 2.19 -1.59
N SER A 55 0.19 3.38 -1.16
CA SER A 55 -1.23 3.75 -1.13
C SER A 55 -2.10 2.72 -0.40
N MET A 56 -3.04 2.08 -1.09
CA MET A 56 -3.90 1.02 -0.55
C MET A 56 -3.14 -0.28 -0.26
N GLY A 57 -2.05 -0.55 -0.97
CA GLY A 57 -1.16 -1.69 -0.71
C GLY A 57 -0.58 -1.69 0.71
N ALA A 58 -0.50 -0.51 1.33
CA ALA A 58 -0.08 -0.38 2.73
C ALA A 58 -0.95 -1.19 3.70
N THR A 59 -2.25 -1.34 3.43
CA THR A 59 -3.16 -2.15 4.28
C THR A 59 -2.71 -3.60 4.36
N HIS A 60 -2.33 -4.16 3.22
CA HIS A 60 -1.88 -5.55 3.15
C HIS A 60 -0.45 -5.72 3.67
N ALA A 61 0.44 -4.76 3.34
CA ALA A 61 1.82 -4.78 3.82
C ALA A 61 1.88 -4.76 5.36
N ILE A 62 1.07 -3.93 6.03
CA ILE A 62 0.98 -3.89 7.50
C ILE A 62 0.57 -5.25 8.09
N ALA A 63 -0.24 -6.02 7.39
CA ALA A 63 -0.71 -7.32 7.84
C ALA A 63 0.35 -8.44 7.73
N LEU A 64 1.35 -8.28 6.87
CA LEU A 64 2.50 -9.17 6.78
C LEU A 64 3.48 -8.88 7.92
N ARG A 65 3.77 -9.87 8.74
CA ARG A 65 4.58 -9.70 9.97
C ARG A 65 5.95 -10.36 9.85
N GLY A 66 6.88 -9.89 10.67
CA GLY A 66 8.22 -10.44 10.74
C GLY A 66 9.18 -9.87 9.70
N TYR A 67 8.82 -8.74 9.08
CA TYR A 67 9.62 -8.05 8.07
C TYR A 67 9.76 -6.56 8.40
N PRO A 68 10.85 -5.89 7.98
CA PRO A 68 10.88 -4.44 7.85
C PRO A 68 9.90 -3.96 6.77
N HIS A 69 9.32 -2.78 6.97
CA HIS A 69 8.34 -2.20 6.04
C HIS A 69 8.65 -0.76 5.70
N LEU A 70 8.56 -0.42 4.40
CA LEU A 70 8.56 0.95 3.92
C LEU A 70 7.23 1.26 3.22
N PHE A 71 6.73 2.46 3.43
CA PHE A 71 5.44 2.86 2.88
C PHE A 71 5.54 4.17 2.11
N VAL A 72 4.86 4.23 0.96
CA VAL A 72 4.69 5.46 0.18
C VAL A 72 3.24 5.86 0.19
N SER A 73 2.95 7.04 0.73
CA SER A 73 1.60 7.62 0.82
C SER A 73 0.53 6.64 1.33
N PRO A 74 0.75 5.98 2.50
CA PRO A 74 -0.16 4.94 2.99
C PRO A 74 -1.58 5.46 3.21
N SER A 75 -2.56 4.88 2.50
CA SER A 75 -3.95 5.34 2.47
C SER A 75 -4.80 4.69 3.58
N LEU A 76 -4.35 4.80 4.85
CA LEU A 76 -4.92 4.08 5.99
C LEU A 76 -6.38 4.48 6.32
N ASN A 77 -6.84 5.64 5.88
CA ASN A 77 -8.22 6.06 6.10
C ASN A 77 -9.15 5.74 4.92
N ALA A 78 -8.64 5.25 3.79
CA ALA A 78 -9.47 4.90 2.63
C ALA A 78 -10.62 3.92 2.96
N PRO A 79 -10.43 2.88 3.80
CA PRO A 79 -11.51 1.97 4.16
C PRO A 79 -12.71 2.61 4.83
N ARG A 80 -12.57 3.82 5.42
CA ARG A 80 -13.72 4.57 5.98
C ARG A 80 -14.64 5.07 4.87
N TYR A 81 -14.07 5.53 3.77
CA TYR A 81 -14.82 5.98 2.58
C TYR A 81 -15.44 4.81 1.83
N PHE A 82 -14.80 3.65 1.87
CA PHE A 82 -15.33 2.42 1.26
C PHE A 82 -16.64 1.95 1.89
N ILE A 83 -16.93 2.29 3.16
CA ILE A 83 -18.21 1.97 3.77
C ILE A 83 -19.36 2.72 3.06
N ALA A 84 -19.20 4.02 2.82
CA ALA A 84 -20.20 4.79 2.08
C ALA A 84 -20.35 4.28 0.64
N LEU A 85 -19.19 4.02 -0.02
CA LEU A 85 -19.17 3.46 -1.35
C LEU A 85 -19.85 2.08 -1.43
N ALA A 86 -19.69 1.23 -0.41
CA ALA A 86 -20.34 -0.08 -0.35
C ALA A 86 -21.88 0.06 -0.42
N TRP A 87 -22.45 1.00 0.34
CA TRP A 87 -23.89 1.24 0.28
C TRP A 87 -24.36 1.72 -1.08
N LEU A 88 -23.58 2.57 -1.77
CA LEU A 88 -23.89 3.02 -3.12
C LEU A 88 -23.92 1.86 -4.13
N THR A 89 -23.10 0.82 -3.95
CA THR A 89 -23.07 -0.33 -4.86
C THR A 89 -24.33 -1.22 -4.77
N LEU A 90 -25.22 -1.00 -3.79
CA LEU A 90 -26.53 -1.66 -3.74
C LEU A 90 -27.53 -1.05 -4.74
N ILE A 91 -27.25 0.13 -5.27
CA ILE A 91 -28.10 0.75 -6.30
C ILE A 91 -27.81 0.05 -7.63
N PRO A 92 -28.85 -0.46 -8.34
CA PRO A 92 -28.66 -1.11 -9.63
C PRO A 92 -27.87 -0.24 -10.63
N GLY A 93 -26.88 -0.86 -11.28
CA GLY A 93 -26.03 -0.19 -12.29
C GLY A 93 -24.81 0.55 -11.73
N VAL A 94 -24.74 0.87 -10.44
CA VAL A 94 -23.59 1.60 -9.85
C VAL A 94 -22.30 0.79 -9.95
N THR A 95 -22.33 -0.50 -9.64
CA THR A 95 -21.15 -1.37 -9.80
C THR A 95 -20.65 -1.37 -11.25
N ALA A 96 -21.54 -1.53 -12.22
CA ALA A 96 -21.17 -1.52 -13.64
C ALA A 96 -20.58 -0.15 -14.08
N LEU A 97 -21.11 0.95 -13.54
CA LEU A 97 -20.56 2.28 -13.76
C LEU A 97 -19.14 2.40 -13.23
N PHE A 98 -18.89 1.92 -12.00
CA PHE A 98 -17.53 1.93 -11.42
C PHE A 98 -16.58 1.02 -12.18
N ASP A 99 -16.97 -0.18 -12.58
CA ASP A 99 -16.15 -1.07 -13.39
C ASP A 99 -15.74 -0.42 -14.73
N ARG A 100 -16.63 0.41 -15.30
CA ARG A 100 -16.33 1.18 -16.50
C ARG A 100 -15.36 2.34 -16.24
N ILE A 101 -15.56 3.10 -15.16
CA ILE A 101 -14.73 4.27 -14.80
C ILE A 101 -13.32 3.82 -14.39
N TYR A 102 -13.23 2.76 -13.59
CA TYR A 102 -11.98 2.24 -13.06
C TYR A 102 -11.44 1.04 -13.82
N ARG A 103 -11.80 0.94 -15.09
CA ARG A 103 -11.29 -0.12 -15.97
C ARG A 103 -9.76 -0.11 -15.96
N PRO A 104 -9.09 -1.24 -15.64
CA PRO A 104 -7.65 -1.29 -15.61
C PRO A 104 -7.07 -0.99 -16.99
N LYS A 105 -5.93 -0.32 -17.00
CA LYS A 105 -5.12 -0.16 -18.22
C LYS A 105 -4.65 -1.54 -18.68
N PRO A 106 -4.32 -1.72 -19.98
CA PRO A 106 -3.68 -2.94 -20.45
C PRO A 106 -2.41 -3.26 -19.65
N GLY A 107 -2.12 -4.56 -19.48
CA GLY A 107 -0.97 -5.02 -18.72
C GLY A 107 -1.37 -5.79 -17.44
N ASP A 108 -0.37 -6.17 -16.62
CA ASP A 108 -0.60 -6.86 -15.35
C ASP A 108 -1.06 -5.87 -14.28
N ARG A 109 -2.37 -5.65 -14.24
CA ARG A 109 -3.05 -4.69 -13.35
C ARG A 109 -4.20 -5.33 -12.60
N GLN A 110 -4.35 -4.94 -11.34
CA GLN A 110 -5.47 -5.36 -10.50
C GLN A 110 -6.81 -4.93 -11.11
N LYS A 111 -7.73 -5.88 -11.25
CA LYS A 111 -9.12 -5.59 -11.60
C LYS A 111 -9.86 -5.09 -10.37
N LEU A 112 -10.39 -3.88 -10.46
CA LEU A 112 -11.19 -3.28 -9.40
C LEU A 112 -12.66 -3.64 -9.65
N HIS A 113 -13.28 -4.36 -8.73
CA HIS A 113 -14.70 -4.70 -8.79
C HIS A 113 -15.39 -4.22 -7.52
N PHE A 114 -15.99 -3.04 -7.60
CA PHE A 114 -16.60 -2.37 -6.45
C PHE A 114 -17.97 -2.96 -6.15
N THR A 115 -17.99 -3.92 -5.24
CA THR A 115 -19.22 -4.53 -4.72
C THR A 115 -19.31 -4.37 -3.20
N TYR A 116 -20.51 -4.51 -2.65
CA TYR A 116 -20.79 -4.28 -1.24
C TYR A 116 -19.89 -5.08 -0.30
N LYS A 117 -19.77 -6.39 -0.55
CA LYS A 117 -19.02 -7.30 0.36
C LYS A 117 -17.52 -6.97 0.44
N PRO A 118 -16.75 -6.93 -0.65
CA PRO A 118 -15.34 -6.55 -0.63
C PRO A 118 -15.10 -5.18 0.01
N LEU A 119 -15.90 -4.17 -0.36
CA LEU A 119 -15.72 -2.82 0.18
C LEU A 119 -15.90 -2.74 1.70
N LYS A 120 -16.84 -3.49 2.27
CA LYS A 120 -17.02 -3.57 3.74
C LYS A 120 -15.86 -4.27 4.45
N LYS A 121 -15.29 -5.29 3.85
CA LYS A 121 -14.19 -6.07 4.43
C LYS A 121 -12.92 -5.24 4.65
N TRP A 122 -12.64 -4.26 3.78
CA TRP A 122 -11.45 -3.40 3.88
C TRP A 122 -11.26 -2.77 5.25
N ARG A 123 -12.35 -2.30 5.88
CA ARG A 123 -12.27 -1.67 7.21
C ARG A 123 -11.87 -2.68 8.29
N ARG A 124 -12.39 -3.90 8.22
CA ARG A 124 -12.07 -4.96 9.17
C ARG A 124 -10.62 -5.40 9.00
N VAL A 125 -10.22 -5.76 7.77
CA VAL A 125 -8.85 -6.22 7.47
C VAL A 125 -7.80 -5.20 7.92
N LEU A 126 -8.00 -3.91 7.63
CA LEU A 126 -7.10 -2.88 8.12
C LEU A 126 -7.15 -2.74 9.65
N GLY A 127 -8.34 -2.80 10.24
CA GLY A 127 -8.52 -2.71 11.70
C GLY A 127 -7.74 -3.80 12.42
N ASP A 128 -7.86 -5.03 11.98
CA ASP A 128 -7.17 -6.20 12.52
C ASP A 128 -5.63 -6.06 12.35
N ALA A 129 -5.18 -5.62 11.17
CA ALA A 129 -3.77 -5.37 10.91
C ALA A 129 -3.17 -4.31 11.84
N LEU A 130 -3.90 -3.21 12.09
CA LEU A 130 -3.43 -2.11 12.95
C LEU A 130 -3.51 -2.42 14.45
N GLN A 131 -4.49 -3.19 14.90
CA GLN A 131 -4.62 -3.57 16.31
C GLN A 131 -3.45 -4.44 16.79
N ASN A 132 -2.98 -5.31 15.90
CA ASN A 132 -1.89 -6.23 16.19
C ASN A 132 -0.52 -5.68 15.82
N THR A 133 -0.42 -4.38 15.49
CA THR A 133 0.87 -3.77 15.13
C THR A 133 1.70 -3.55 16.41
N PRO A 134 2.85 -4.20 16.58
CA PRO A 134 3.77 -3.87 17.63
C PRO A 134 4.33 -2.46 17.37
N ARG A 135 4.35 -1.61 18.39
CA ARG A 135 5.01 -0.32 18.30
C ARG A 135 6.51 -0.55 18.17
N ASN A 136 7.04 -0.46 16.96
CA ASN A 136 8.45 -0.64 16.60
C ASN A 136 9.24 -1.48 17.62
N GLY A 137 9.28 -2.76 17.39
CA GLY A 137 10.01 -3.70 18.27
C GLY A 137 10.16 -5.06 17.59
N GLY A 138 11.30 -5.70 17.77
CA GLY A 138 11.61 -6.95 17.10
C GLY A 138 12.00 -6.78 15.63
N LYS A 139 11.58 -7.72 14.79
CA LYS A 139 11.85 -7.67 13.33
C LYS A 139 10.93 -6.73 12.57
N ASP A 140 9.81 -6.30 13.17
CA ASP A 140 8.87 -5.38 12.54
C ASP A 140 9.42 -3.94 12.65
N TYR A 141 9.68 -3.33 11.52
CA TYR A 141 10.06 -1.94 11.36
C TYR A 141 9.09 -1.29 10.38
N PHE A 142 8.58 -0.11 10.72
CA PHE A 142 7.60 0.61 9.92
C PHE A 142 8.06 2.04 9.68
N TYR A 143 8.21 2.43 8.42
CA TYR A 143 8.58 3.79 8.05
C TYR A 143 7.82 4.26 6.82
N ALA A 144 7.35 5.53 6.80
CA ALA A 144 6.52 6.05 5.74
C ALA A 144 7.03 7.36 5.13
N PHE A 145 6.75 7.55 3.84
CA PHE A 145 7.00 8.77 3.09
C PHE A 145 5.68 9.43 2.71
N PHE A 146 5.57 10.76 2.95
CA PHE A 146 4.37 11.54 2.66
C PHE A 146 4.69 12.74 1.80
N GLY A 147 4.07 12.83 0.61
CA GLY A 147 4.21 13.99 -0.26
C GLY A 147 3.45 15.21 0.26
N THR A 148 4.05 16.42 0.19
CA THR A 148 3.37 17.68 0.56
C THR A 148 2.22 18.00 -0.38
N ARG A 149 2.37 17.64 -1.66
CA ARG A 149 1.39 17.87 -2.74
C ARG A 149 0.44 16.68 -2.96
N ASP A 150 0.43 15.70 -2.05
CA ASP A 150 -0.50 14.58 -2.11
C ASP A 150 -1.94 15.05 -1.93
N HIS A 151 -2.73 14.98 -2.99
CA HIS A 151 -4.13 15.42 -2.99
C HIS A 151 -5.04 14.60 -2.06
N TYR A 152 -4.69 13.33 -1.76
CA TYR A 152 -5.42 12.51 -0.80
C TYR A 152 -5.19 12.91 0.67
N ARG A 153 -4.19 13.74 0.96
CA ARG A 153 -4.05 14.35 2.29
C ARG A 153 -5.15 15.37 2.58
N ARG A 154 -5.61 16.13 1.58
CA ARG A 154 -6.70 17.08 1.74
C ARG A 154 -8.02 16.40 2.09
N SER A 155 -8.30 15.24 1.51
CA SER A 155 -9.48 14.43 1.85
C SER A 155 -9.31 13.64 3.15
N GLY A 156 -8.11 13.57 3.72
CA GLY A 156 -7.80 12.78 4.89
C GLY A 156 -7.67 11.27 4.65
N VAL A 157 -7.70 10.81 3.41
CA VAL A 157 -7.45 9.41 3.03
C VAL A 157 -6.02 9.01 3.40
N VAL A 158 -5.04 9.86 3.05
CA VAL A 158 -3.66 9.80 3.53
C VAL A 158 -3.52 10.75 4.71
N SER A 159 -3.04 10.28 5.86
CA SER A 159 -3.00 11.07 7.09
C SER A 159 -1.79 10.73 7.96
N ILE A 160 -0.89 11.69 8.10
CA ILE A 160 0.24 11.60 9.03
C ILE A 160 -0.26 11.46 10.48
N ARG A 161 -1.37 12.13 10.85
CA ARG A 161 -1.95 11.99 12.18
C ARG A 161 -2.38 10.55 12.47
N THR A 162 -2.98 9.89 11.48
CA THR A 162 -3.36 8.47 11.59
C THR A 162 -2.11 7.59 11.68
N TRP A 163 -1.08 7.85 10.87
CA TRP A 163 0.19 7.15 10.94
C TRP A 163 0.82 7.25 12.33
N LYS A 164 1.02 8.46 12.84
CA LYS A 164 1.59 8.71 14.18
C LYS A 164 0.85 7.97 15.30
N LYS A 165 -0.46 7.87 15.20
CA LYS A 165 -1.28 7.17 16.20
C LYS A 165 -0.87 5.69 16.35
N TYR A 166 -0.52 5.02 15.24
CA TYR A 166 -0.22 3.58 15.24
C TYR A 166 1.27 3.27 15.29
N PHE A 167 2.11 4.10 14.67
CA PHE A 167 3.54 3.83 14.49
C PHE A 167 4.46 4.79 15.25
N GLY A 168 3.93 5.86 15.84
CA GLY A 168 4.69 6.81 16.65
C GLY A 168 5.36 7.93 15.84
N ASP A 169 6.04 8.80 16.56
CA ASP A 169 6.86 9.89 15.99
C ASP A 169 8.22 9.35 15.51
N GLY A 170 8.84 10.04 14.55
CA GLY A 170 10.15 9.66 14.01
C GLY A 170 10.12 8.50 13.00
N THR A 171 8.94 7.95 12.68
CA THR A 171 8.77 6.82 11.77
C THR A 171 8.31 7.27 10.37
N TRP A 172 8.53 8.50 10.02
CA TRP A 172 8.08 9.05 8.74
C TRP A 172 8.89 10.27 8.29
N THR A 173 8.87 10.52 6.97
CA THR A 173 9.45 11.69 6.32
C THR A 173 8.41 12.36 5.42
N ILE A 174 8.48 13.69 5.35
CA ILE A 174 7.75 14.49 4.35
C ILE A 174 8.73 14.88 3.25
N TYR A 175 8.27 14.81 1.99
CA TYR A 175 9.01 15.29 0.83
C TYR A 175 8.12 16.17 -0.06
N ASP A 176 8.70 17.00 -0.91
CA ASP A 176 7.93 17.89 -1.79
C ASP A 176 7.46 17.16 -3.06
N GLY A 177 6.54 16.22 -2.90
CA GLY A 177 6.01 15.39 -3.96
C GLY A 177 4.52 15.11 -3.84
N THR A 178 4.02 14.34 -4.82
CA THR A 178 2.61 13.96 -4.94
C THR A 178 2.29 12.65 -4.24
N HIS A 179 1.08 12.11 -4.46
CA HIS A 179 0.67 10.80 -3.97
C HIS A 179 1.52 9.65 -4.54
N PHE A 180 1.93 9.79 -5.79
CA PHE A 180 2.77 8.84 -6.48
C PHE A 180 4.20 9.39 -6.46
N MET A 181 5.04 8.87 -5.58
CA MET A 181 6.42 9.33 -5.39
C MET A 181 7.13 9.45 -6.75
N GLU A 182 7.64 10.63 -7.06
CA GLU A 182 8.32 10.93 -8.31
C GLU A 182 9.69 10.24 -8.38
N TYR A 183 10.21 10.05 -9.60
CA TYR A 183 11.45 9.32 -9.87
C TYR A 183 12.63 9.81 -9.03
N GLU A 184 12.82 11.13 -8.96
CA GLU A 184 13.88 11.75 -8.17
C GLU A 184 13.83 11.41 -6.68
N TYR A 185 12.63 11.31 -6.09
CA TYR A 185 12.47 10.94 -4.68
C TYR A 185 12.57 9.44 -4.44
N ILE A 186 12.27 8.61 -5.43
CA ILE A 186 12.56 7.18 -5.33
C ILE A 186 14.08 6.98 -5.24
N LEU A 187 14.87 7.68 -6.06
CA LEU A 187 16.33 7.59 -6.05
C LEU A 187 16.96 8.24 -4.81
N SER A 188 16.45 9.41 -4.38
CA SER A 188 17.09 10.20 -3.33
C SER A 188 16.58 9.91 -1.92
N LEU A 189 15.42 9.27 -1.75
CA LEU A 189 14.84 8.97 -0.44
C LEU A 189 14.52 7.49 -0.24
N LEU A 190 13.81 6.86 -1.21
CA LEU A 190 13.34 5.50 -1.01
C LEU A 190 14.50 4.49 -1.10
N ILE A 191 15.35 4.56 -2.14
CA ILE A 191 16.50 3.66 -2.29
C ILE A 191 17.50 3.81 -1.14
N PRO A 192 17.95 5.00 -0.73
CA PRO A 192 18.80 5.14 0.45
C PRO A 192 18.19 4.57 1.72
N LYS A 193 16.85 4.70 1.89
CA LYS A 193 16.17 4.12 3.04
C LYS A 193 16.06 2.59 2.98
N ILE A 194 15.97 2.02 1.79
CA ILE A 194 16.07 0.57 1.58
C ILE A 194 17.43 0.08 2.07
N HIS A 195 18.53 0.70 1.62
CA HIS A 195 19.88 0.34 2.02
C HIS A 195 20.08 0.49 3.54
N GLU A 196 19.63 1.60 4.12
CA GLU A 196 19.70 1.84 5.58
C GLU A 196 18.98 0.72 6.36
N VAL A 197 17.79 0.33 5.95
CA VAL A 197 16.98 -0.68 6.64
C VAL A 197 17.57 -2.08 6.50
N LEU A 198 18.19 -2.36 5.37
CA LEU A 198 18.85 -3.65 5.11
C LEU A 198 20.30 -3.69 5.64
N GLY A 199 20.87 -2.56 6.07
CA GLY A 199 22.22 -2.48 6.62
C GLY A 199 23.35 -2.61 5.60
N ILE A 200 23.11 -2.11 4.39
CA ILE A 200 24.04 -2.20 3.23
C ILE A 200 24.32 -0.84 2.63
#